data_22f209d1c43af3a81c611b5621b8ae7b
#
_entry.id   22f209d1c43af3a81c611b5621b8ae7b
#
_cell.length_a   1.000
_cell.length_b   1.000
_cell.length_c   1.000
_cell.angle_alpha   90.00
_cell.angle_beta   90.00
_cell.angle_gamma   90.00
#
_symmetry.space_group_name_H-M   'P 1'
#
loop_
_entity.id
_entity.type
_entity.pdbx_description
1 polymer ?
#
loop_
_entity_poly.entity_id
_entity_poly.type
_entity_poly.pdbx_seq_one_letter_code
_entity_poly.pdbx_strand_id
1 'polypeptide(L)'
;MILVDTSVWIDFFAGRDLPHVATLEQFIHDSQDIALCGIILTEILQGIANDTTHRRVRRYLVPLILLPMPEAVFVRAADIYRRLRKQGTTIRKTNDCIIAATAQEHHCRLLHNDKDFAPIARHYPLKVVKTGP
;
A
#
# COMPACT_ATOMS: atom_id res chain seq x y z
N MET A 1 -3.76 -11.99 -4.58
CA MET A 1 -4.31 -10.70 -4.17
C MET A 1 -3.17 -9.70 -3.98
N ILE A 2 -3.39 -8.48 -4.43
CA ILE A 2 -2.37 -7.43 -4.43
C ILE A 2 -2.88 -6.26 -3.60
N LEU A 3 -2.15 -5.92 -2.54
CA LEU A 3 -2.37 -4.70 -1.77
C LEU A 3 -1.57 -3.57 -2.44
N VAL A 4 -2.26 -2.53 -2.87
CA VAL A 4 -1.64 -1.40 -3.59
C VAL A 4 -1.52 -0.22 -2.65
N ASP A 5 -0.27 0.22 -2.45
CA ASP A 5 0.04 1.33 -1.56
C ASP A 5 -0.44 2.68 -2.11
N THR A 6 -0.64 3.62 -1.22
CA THR A 6 -1.03 5.00 -1.55
C THR A 6 -0.11 5.62 -2.59
N SER A 7 1.20 5.37 -2.50
CA SER A 7 2.20 5.92 -3.42
C SER A 7 1.92 5.58 -4.88
N VAL A 8 1.32 4.41 -5.15
CA VAL A 8 0.94 3.98 -6.50
C VAL A 8 -0.39 4.61 -6.91
N TRP A 9 -1.38 4.60 -6.02
CA TRP A 9 -2.70 5.16 -6.32
C TRP A 9 -2.64 6.65 -6.66
N ILE A 10 -1.81 7.42 -5.95
CA ILE A 10 -1.63 8.85 -6.23
C ILE A 10 -1.18 9.06 -7.68
N ASP A 11 -0.19 8.31 -8.14
CA ASP A 11 0.33 8.41 -9.49
C ASP A 11 -0.68 7.91 -10.53
N PHE A 12 -1.41 6.85 -10.19
CA PHE A 12 -2.45 6.28 -11.05
C PHE A 12 -3.58 7.30 -11.30
N PHE A 13 -4.11 7.91 -10.25
CA PHE A 13 -5.19 8.89 -10.39
C PHE A 13 -4.72 10.22 -11.01
N ALA A 14 -3.43 10.52 -10.91
CA ALA A 14 -2.84 11.69 -11.57
C ALA A 14 -2.53 11.44 -13.06
N GLY A 15 -2.73 10.21 -13.55
CA GLY A 15 -2.47 9.85 -14.94
C GLY A 15 -1.00 9.84 -15.30
N ARG A 16 -0.11 9.59 -14.35
CA ARG A 16 1.34 9.57 -14.60
C ARG A 16 1.76 8.29 -15.31
N ASP A 17 2.66 8.44 -16.27
CA ASP A 17 3.20 7.32 -17.05
C ASP A 17 4.47 6.80 -16.37
N LEU A 18 4.28 5.92 -15.38
CA LEU A 18 5.36 5.38 -14.55
C LEU A 18 5.27 3.84 -14.50
N PRO A 19 6.40 3.14 -14.29
CA PRO A 19 6.39 1.66 -14.30
C PRO A 19 5.41 1.02 -13.32
N HIS A 20 5.28 1.54 -12.10
CA HIS A 20 4.36 1.00 -11.11
C HIS A 20 2.90 1.27 -11.47
N VAL A 21 2.61 2.35 -12.20
CA VAL A 21 1.26 2.62 -12.73
C VAL A 21 0.93 1.63 -13.84
N ALA A 22 1.86 1.39 -14.75
CA ALA A 22 1.68 0.39 -15.81
C ALA A 22 1.44 -1.00 -15.22
N THR A 23 2.15 -1.35 -14.15
CA THR A 23 1.97 -2.62 -13.44
C THR A 23 0.56 -2.72 -12.83
N LEU A 24 0.08 -1.66 -12.18
CA LEU A 24 -1.28 -1.62 -11.65
C LEU A 24 -2.32 -1.77 -12.76
N GLU A 25 -2.16 -1.04 -13.86
CA GLU A 25 -3.06 -1.11 -15.00
C GLU A 25 -3.12 -2.54 -15.57
N GLN A 26 -1.98 -3.23 -15.65
CA GLN A 26 -1.93 -4.61 -16.12
C GLN A 26 -2.67 -5.55 -15.18
N PHE A 27 -2.52 -5.39 -13.87
CA PHE A 27 -3.26 -6.18 -12.89
C PHE A 27 -4.76 -5.96 -13.00
N ILE A 28 -5.19 -4.73 -13.22
CA ILE A 28 -6.61 -4.39 -13.41
C ILE A 28 -7.11 -5.05 -14.71
N HIS A 29 -6.34 -4.95 -15.79
CA HIS A 29 -6.68 -5.55 -17.08
C HIS A 29 -6.83 -7.07 -16.96
N ASP A 30 -5.95 -7.71 -16.20
CA ASP A 30 -5.94 -9.17 -16.00
C ASP A 30 -6.96 -9.63 -14.94
N SER A 31 -7.80 -8.74 -14.44
CA SER A 31 -8.82 -9.02 -13.42
C SER A 31 -8.23 -9.62 -12.14
N GLN A 32 -7.02 -9.21 -11.77
CA GLN A 32 -6.43 -9.58 -10.49
C GLN A 32 -7.20 -8.96 -9.33
N ASP A 33 -7.23 -9.64 -8.20
CA ASP A 33 -7.84 -9.10 -6.99
C ASP A 33 -6.98 -7.96 -6.43
N ILE A 34 -7.52 -6.75 -6.46
CA ILE A 34 -6.89 -5.54 -5.94
C ILE A 34 -7.50 -5.21 -4.59
N ALA A 35 -6.66 -5.02 -3.60
CA ALA A 35 -7.08 -4.76 -2.23
C ALA A 35 -6.65 -3.38 -1.74
N LEU A 36 -7.43 -2.87 -0.80
CA LEU A 36 -7.16 -1.69 0.01
C LEU A 36 -7.19 -2.08 1.49
N CYS A 37 -6.69 -1.20 2.34
CA CYS A 37 -6.98 -1.23 3.77
C CYS A 37 -7.33 0.19 4.24
N GLY A 38 -7.84 0.32 5.46
CA GLY A 38 -8.36 1.60 5.95
C GLY A 38 -7.33 2.73 5.94
N ILE A 39 -6.08 2.42 6.26
CA ILE A 39 -4.99 3.41 6.23
C ILE A 39 -4.78 3.96 4.81
N ILE A 40 -4.70 3.08 3.82
CA ILE A 40 -4.50 3.48 2.41
C ILE A 40 -5.70 4.28 1.92
N LEU A 41 -6.91 3.82 2.21
CA LEU A 41 -8.14 4.54 1.84
C LEU A 41 -8.12 5.95 2.39
N THR A 42 -7.77 6.11 3.67
CA THR A 42 -7.68 7.41 4.32
C THR A 42 -6.64 8.30 3.66
N GLU A 43 -5.44 7.76 3.42
CA GLU A 43 -4.35 8.53 2.80
C GLU A 43 -4.70 9.02 1.40
N ILE A 44 -5.36 8.18 0.60
CA ILE A 44 -5.79 8.58 -0.75
C ILE A 44 -6.80 9.73 -0.65
N LEU A 45 -7.86 9.54 0.12
CA LEU A 45 -8.98 10.48 0.13
C LEU A 45 -8.65 11.82 0.79
N GLN A 46 -7.86 11.80 1.87
CA GLN A 46 -7.48 13.03 2.55
C GLN A 46 -6.61 13.95 1.68
N GLY A 47 -5.91 13.37 0.71
CA GLY A 47 -5.03 14.13 -0.18
C GLY A 47 -5.74 14.82 -1.34
N ILE A 48 -7.06 14.64 -1.50
CA ILE A 48 -7.82 15.19 -2.62
C ILE A 48 -8.67 16.38 -2.16
N ALA A 49 -8.28 17.58 -2.58
CA ALA A 49 -8.97 18.82 -2.18
C ALA A 49 -10.24 19.09 -2.98
N ASN A 50 -10.28 18.73 -4.27
CA ASN A 50 -11.42 18.98 -5.15
C ASN A 50 -12.53 17.98 -4.88
N ASP A 51 -13.74 18.48 -4.57
CA ASP A 51 -14.87 17.63 -4.20
C ASP A 51 -15.33 16.70 -5.33
N THR A 52 -15.30 17.17 -6.57
CA THR A 52 -15.69 16.36 -7.73
C THR A 52 -14.71 15.21 -7.95
N THR A 53 -13.41 15.50 -7.87
CA THR A 53 -12.35 14.48 -7.97
C THR A 53 -12.47 13.49 -6.81
N HIS A 54 -12.70 13.99 -5.59
CA HIS A 54 -12.86 13.15 -4.40
C HIS A 54 -13.99 12.13 -4.60
N ARG A 55 -15.16 12.57 -5.07
CA ARG A 55 -16.30 11.69 -5.32
C ARG A 55 -15.99 10.64 -6.39
N ARG A 56 -15.31 11.04 -7.46
CA ARG A 56 -14.92 10.14 -8.56
C ARG A 56 -13.96 9.05 -8.05
N VAL A 57 -12.94 9.44 -7.32
CA VAL A 57 -11.96 8.51 -6.75
C VAL A 57 -12.63 7.59 -5.74
N ARG A 58 -13.45 8.13 -4.84
CA ARG A 58 -14.19 7.34 -3.86
C ARG A 58 -15.04 6.26 -4.55
N ARG A 59 -15.74 6.63 -5.61
CA ARG A 59 -16.56 5.69 -6.39
C ARG A 59 -15.71 4.61 -7.06
N TYR A 60 -14.56 4.98 -7.59
CA TYR A 60 -13.63 4.03 -8.21
C TYR A 60 -13.18 2.96 -7.22
N LEU A 61 -12.92 3.34 -5.98
CA LEU A 61 -12.38 2.45 -4.96
C LEU A 61 -13.42 1.52 -4.32
N VAL A 62 -14.71 1.85 -4.42
CA VAL A 62 -15.80 1.09 -3.77
C VAL A 62 -15.80 -0.41 -4.10
N PRO A 63 -15.63 -0.85 -5.37
CA PRO A 63 -15.69 -2.27 -5.69
C PRO A 63 -14.41 -3.05 -5.30
N LEU A 64 -13.36 -2.38 -4.84
CA LEU A 64 -12.13 -3.05 -4.45
C LEU A 64 -12.28 -3.73 -3.09
N ILE A 65 -11.43 -4.73 -2.84
CA ILE A 65 -11.46 -5.50 -1.59
C ILE A 65 -10.90 -4.63 -0.47
N LEU A 66 -11.70 -4.36 0.57
CA LEU A 66 -11.22 -3.68 1.77
C LEU A 66 -10.82 -4.73 2.81
N LEU A 67 -9.50 -4.87 3.03
CA LEU A 67 -8.97 -5.84 3.96
C LEU A 67 -9.22 -5.41 5.40
N PRO A 68 -9.73 -6.31 6.26
CA PRO A 68 -9.85 -6.01 7.68
C PRO A 68 -8.48 -5.87 8.34
N MET A 69 -8.40 -5.03 9.37
CA MET A 69 -7.17 -4.76 10.12
C MET A 69 -7.37 -5.13 11.58
N PRO A 70 -7.24 -6.43 11.93
CA PRO A 70 -7.41 -6.88 13.31
C PRO A 70 -6.27 -6.39 14.20
N GLU A 71 -6.44 -6.48 15.50
CA GLU A 71 -5.46 -6.05 16.50
C GLU A 71 -4.06 -6.59 16.21
N ALA A 72 -3.95 -7.85 15.76
CA ALA A 72 -2.67 -8.49 15.43
C ALA A 72 -1.85 -7.69 14.40
N VAL A 73 -2.50 -7.02 13.46
CA VAL A 73 -1.83 -6.18 12.46
C VAL A 73 -1.11 -5.01 13.15
N PHE A 74 -1.77 -4.36 14.09
CA PHE A 74 -1.19 -3.21 14.78
C PHE A 74 -0.06 -3.61 15.73
N VAL A 75 -0.21 -4.74 16.40
CA VAL A 75 0.87 -5.29 17.24
C VAL A 75 2.09 -5.65 16.39
N ARG A 76 1.88 -6.30 15.25
CA ARG A 76 2.96 -6.63 14.31
C ARG A 76 3.63 -5.38 13.77
N ALA A 77 2.87 -4.34 13.43
CA ALA A 77 3.41 -3.07 12.96
C ALA A 77 4.34 -2.44 14.00
N ALA A 78 3.95 -2.45 15.26
CA ALA A 78 4.77 -1.96 16.37
C ALA A 78 6.07 -2.78 16.50
N ASP A 79 6.01 -4.09 16.34
CA ASP A 79 7.18 -4.96 16.40
C ASP A 79 8.14 -4.69 15.24
N ILE A 80 7.62 -4.48 14.04
CA ILE A 80 8.44 -4.10 12.87
C ILE A 80 9.19 -2.82 13.17
N TYR A 81 8.49 -1.79 13.62
CA TYR A 81 9.08 -0.49 13.93
C TYR A 81 10.18 -0.62 14.99
N ARG A 82 9.90 -1.32 16.09
CA ARG A 82 10.84 -1.47 17.21
C ARG A 82 12.10 -2.25 16.81
N ARG A 83 11.94 -3.33 16.07
CA ARG A 83 13.10 -4.15 15.64
C ARG A 83 14.00 -3.40 14.68
N LEU A 84 13.43 -2.68 13.71
CA LEU A 84 14.22 -1.90 12.77
C LEU A 84 14.96 -0.77 13.50
N ARG A 85 14.32 -0.11 14.45
CA ARG A 85 14.96 0.93 15.26
C ARG A 85 16.15 0.38 16.06
N LYS A 86 16.02 -0.81 16.63
CA LYS A 86 17.12 -1.48 17.35
C LYS A 86 18.29 -1.80 16.43
N GLN A 87 18.04 -1.96 15.14
CA GLN A 87 19.06 -2.21 14.12
C GLN A 87 19.60 -0.92 13.49
N GLY A 88 19.24 0.24 14.05
CA GLY A 88 19.69 1.54 13.56
C GLY A 88 18.86 2.13 12.44
N THR A 89 17.72 1.53 12.09
CA THR A 89 16.83 2.03 11.03
C THR A 89 15.54 2.58 11.65
N THR A 90 15.30 3.87 11.46
CA THR A 90 14.04 4.49 11.87
C THR A 90 13.12 4.62 10.68
N ILE A 91 11.95 4.01 10.77
CA ILE A 91 10.89 4.18 9.77
C ILE A 91 10.22 5.53 10.00
N ARG A 92 10.20 6.39 8.97
CA ARG A 92 9.69 7.75 9.10
C ARG A 92 8.17 7.80 9.30
N LYS A 93 7.45 6.83 8.70
CA LYS A 93 5.99 6.79 8.76
C LYS A 93 5.54 5.47 9.35
N THR A 94 4.91 5.51 10.51
CA THR A 94 4.32 4.33 11.15
C THR A 94 3.32 3.63 10.23
N ASN A 95 2.62 4.38 9.37
CA ASN A 95 1.67 3.81 8.42
C ASN A 95 2.31 2.76 7.51
N ASP A 96 3.57 2.92 7.13
CA ASP A 96 4.27 1.93 6.29
C ASP A 96 4.42 0.58 7.02
N CYS A 97 4.67 0.62 8.32
CA CYS A 97 4.70 -0.61 9.13
C CYS A 97 3.33 -1.27 9.20
N ILE A 98 2.27 -0.47 9.32
CA ILE A 98 0.89 -0.97 9.37
C ILE A 98 0.48 -1.59 8.03
N ILE A 99 0.83 -0.95 6.92
CA ILE A 99 0.54 -1.46 5.57
C ILE A 99 1.29 -2.77 5.33
N ALA A 100 2.58 -2.83 5.68
CA ALA A 100 3.38 -4.05 5.56
C ALA A 100 2.78 -5.19 6.40
N ALA A 101 2.41 -4.89 7.64
CA ALA A 101 1.79 -5.88 8.53
C ALA A 101 0.45 -6.39 7.98
N THR A 102 -0.34 -5.50 7.36
CA THR A 102 -1.61 -5.86 6.71
C THR A 102 -1.38 -6.80 5.53
N ALA A 103 -0.40 -6.50 4.68
CA ALA A 103 -0.04 -7.37 3.56
C ALA A 103 0.37 -8.76 4.04
N GLN A 104 1.16 -8.84 5.10
CA GLN A 104 1.59 -10.11 5.69
C GLN A 104 0.41 -10.90 6.27
N GLU A 105 -0.48 -10.22 7.00
CA GLU A 105 -1.66 -10.85 7.61
C GLU A 105 -2.55 -11.55 6.58
N HIS A 106 -2.72 -10.92 5.42
CA HIS A 106 -3.59 -11.42 4.36
C HIS A 106 -2.85 -12.14 3.25
N HIS A 107 -1.56 -12.38 3.41
CA HIS A 107 -0.70 -13.06 2.42
C HIS A 107 -0.76 -12.40 1.04
N CYS A 108 -0.83 -11.07 1.02
CA CYS A 108 -0.85 -10.28 -0.21
C CYS A 108 0.54 -9.94 -0.68
N ARG A 109 0.71 -9.80 -2.01
CA ARG A 109 1.84 -9.08 -2.54
C ARG A 109 1.58 -7.58 -2.38
N LEU A 110 2.62 -6.79 -2.11
CA LEU A 110 2.54 -5.34 -1.98
C LEU A 110 3.10 -4.67 -3.23
N LEU A 111 2.29 -3.84 -3.87
CA LEU A 111 2.73 -2.95 -4.95
C LEU A 111 2.90 -1.56 -4.36
N HIS A 112 4.12 -1.02 -4.41
CA HIS A 112 4.45 0.29 -3.85
C HIS A 112 5.48 1.02 -4.70
N ASN A 113 5.61 2.32 -4.45
CA ASN A 113 6.65 3.18 -5.01
C ASN A 113 7.26 4.05 -3.89
N ASP A 114 7.59 3.41 -2.76
CA ASP A 114 8.15 4.10 -1.60
C ASP A 114 9.33 3.30 -1.07
N LYS A 115 10.52 3.90 -1.13
CA LYS A 115 11.77 3.26 -0.68
C LYS A 115 11.76 2.90 0.79
N ASP A 116 10.86 3.48 1.59
CA ASP A 116 10.77 3.20 3.04
C ASP A 116 10.30 1.77 3.32
N PHE A 117 9.72 1.07 2.33
CA PHE A 117 9.40 -0.35 2.45
C PHE A 117 10.63 -1.27 2.30
N ALA A 118 11.73 -0.79 1.71
CA ALA A 118 12.91 -1.62 1.48
C ALA A 118 13.52 -2.19 2.76
N PRO A 119 13.71 -1.41 3.85
CA PRO A 119 14.21 -1.98 5.11
C PRO A 119 13.28 -3.05 5.68
N ILE A 120 11.96 -2.86 5.54
CA ILE A 120 10.98 -3.83 6.02
C ILE A 120 11.11 -5.13 5.23
N ALA A 121 11.18 -5.04 3.90
CA ALA A 121 11.29 -6.21 3.03
C ALA A 121 12.59 -6.99 3.26
N ARG A 122 13.68 -6.32 3.67
CA ARG A 122 14.95 -7.00 3.97
C ARG A 122 14.91 -7.87 5.23
N HIS A 123 14.06 -7.51 6.20
CA HIS A 123 14.06 -8.15 7.53
C HIS A 123 12.79 -8.97 7.81
N TYR A 124 11.78 -8.88 6.94
CA TYR A 124 10.48 -9.54 7.13
C TYR A 124 10.04 -10.18 5.81
N PRO A 125 9.20 -11.22 5.85
CA PRO A 125 8.71 -11.90 4.65
C PRO A 125 7.63 -11.08 3.92
N LEU A 126 7.95 -9.86 3.53
CA LEU A 126 7.09 -8.99 2.76
C LEU A 126 7.30 -9.30 1.27
N LYS A 127 6.23 -9.76 0.61
CA LYS A 127 6.26 -10.07 -0.83
C LYS A 127 5.99 -8.80 -1.61
N VAL A 128 7.03 -8.23 -2.23
CA VAL A 128 6.94 -7.00 -2.99
C VAL A 128 6.84 -7.32 -4.47
N VAL A 129 5.92 -6.64 -5.17
CA VAL A 129 5.81 -6.74 -6.64
C VAL A 129 6.96 -5.97 -7.27
N LYS A 130 7.69 -6.62 -8.19
CA LYS A 130 8.74 -5.95 -8.96
C LYS A 130 8.13 -5.11 -10.06
N THR A 131 8.61 -3.87 -10.22
CA THR A 131 8.15 -2.93 -11.23
C THR A 131 9.31 -2.38 -12.03
N GLY A 132 9.05 -2.17 -13.31
CA GLY A 132 10.01 -1.58 -14.22
C GLY A 132 11.16 -2.49 -14.63
N PRO A 133 12.03 -1.98 -15.47
CA PRO A 133 13.24 -2.68 -15.85
C PRO A 133 14.28 -2.66 -14.73
#